data_1ef60ec736050238502b04dcc32b531f
#
_entry.id   1ef60ec736050238502b04dcc32b531f
#
_cell.length_a   1.000
_cell.length_b   1.000
_cell.length_c   1.000
_cell.angle_alpha   90.00
_cell.angle_beta   90.00
_cell.angle_gamma   90.00
#
_symmetry.space_group_name_H-M   'P 1'
#
loop_
_entity.id
_entity.type
_entity.pdbx_description
1 polymer ?
#
loop_
_entity_poly.entity_id
_entity_poly.type
_entity_poly.pdbx_seq_one_letter_code
_entity_poly.pdbx_strand_id
1 'polypeptide(L)'
;MKTLPTIITQEEFEKVFIMEKNKKYKLAYLLGFEAGLRLSEVCGYKDKIKPLNKGNIDLDAHFIRILGKGGKERIVPLPKRFNLNAKNMLPLNVPRTTLQDAFKRICKRVLGKNLHFHTLRHGFGSLLAGKGRPLHEIQLLMGHSRLDTTGIYLHANPKEAIEKAREVF
;
A
#
# COMPACT_ATOMS: atom_id res chain seq x y z
N MET A 1 -28.77 0.97 3.59
CA MET A 1 -27.75 2.00 3.31
C MET A 1 -26.38 1.35 3.23
N LYS A 2 -25.65 1.48 2.14
CA LYS A 2 -24.23 1.12 2.11
C LYS A 2 -23.48 2.17 2.91
N THR A 3 -22.97 1.82 4.08
CA THR A 3 -22.06 2.69 4.82
C THR A 3 -20.82 2.94 3.98
N LEU A 4 -20.42 4.21 3.85
CA LEU A 4 -19.16 4.57 3.21
C LEU A 4 -18.00 3.84 3.91
N PRO A 5 -17.03 3.31 3.17
CA PRO A 5 -15.89 2.66 3.78
C PRO A 5 -15.16 3.64 4.70
N THR A 6 -14.84 3.19 5.92
CA THR A 6 -14.03 3.98 6.84
C THR A 6 -12.64 4.12 6.24
N ILE A 7 -12.19 5.35 6.06
CA ILE A 7 -10.85 5.67 5.57
C ILE A 7 -9.99 6.24 6.69
N ILE A 8 -8.69 6.12 6.55
CA ILE A 8 -7.70 6.84 7.35
C ILE A 8 -7.23 8.06 6.54
N THR A 9 -7.26 9.23 7.14
CA THR A 9 -6.73 10.44 6.50
C THR A 9 -5.21 10.48 6.60
N GLN A 10 -4.56 11.35 5.81
CA GLN A 10 -3.12 11.54 5.88
C GLN A 10 -2.66 12.00 7.27
N GLU A 11 -3.38 12.93 7.89
CA GLU A 11 -3.09 13.40 9.25
C GLU A 11 -3.21 12.28 10.29
N GLU A 12 -4.26 11.47 10.21
CA GLU A 12 -4.46 10.32 11.09
C GLU A 12 -3.37 9.26 10.90
N PHE A 13 -2.98 9.01 9.65
CA PHE A 13 -1.87 8.11 9.34
C PHE A 13 -0.57 8.59 9.99
N GLU A 14 -0.23 9.87 9.87
CA GLU A 14 0.99 10.41 10.48
C GLU A 14 0.99 10.26 12.01
N LYS A 15 -0.13 10.48 12.67
CA LYS A 15 -0.27 10.24 14.12
C LYS A 15 0.05 8.79 14.48
N VAL A 16 -0.54 7.83 13.77
CA VAL A 16 -0.29 6.40 13.97
C VAL A 16 1.16 6.05 13.66
N PHE A 17 1.69 6.55 12.54
CA PHE A 17 3.04 6.27 12.08
C PHE A 17 4.11 6.77 13.07
N ILE A 18 3.95 7.95 13.63
CA ILE A 18 4.87 8.51 14.64
C ILE A 18 4.83 7.68 15.93
N MET A 19 3.65 7.26 16.36
CA MET A 19 3.45 6.53 17.61
C MET A 19 3.85 5.06 17.56
N GLU A 20 3.95 4.46 16.36
CA GLU A 20 4.42 3.09 16.22
C GLU A 20 5.92 2.99 16.51
N LYS A 21 6.30 2.12 17.43
CA LYS A 21 7.70 1.91 17.84
C LYS A 21 8.38 0.74 17.14
N ASN A 22 7.60 -0.25 16.71
CA ASN A 22 8.13 -1.40 15.99
C ASN A 22 8.46 -1.02 14.54
N LYS A 23 9.73 -1.03 14.19
CA LYS A 23 10.22 -0.63 12.85
C LYS A 23 9.61 -1.46 11.72
N LYS A 24 9.37 -2.76 11.93
CA LYS A 24 8.74 -3.64 10.92
C LYS A 24 7.27 -3.29 10.71
N TYR A 25 6.52 -3.02 11.79
CA TYR A 25 5.12 -2.60 11.70
C TYR A 25 5.01 -1.23 11.03
N LYS A 26 5.86 -0.31 11.44
CA LYS A 26 5.96 1.03 10.85
C LYS A 26 6.19 0.98 9.34
N LEU A 27 7.12 0.12 8.88
CA LEU A 27 7.38 -0.10 7.46
C LEU A 27 6.16 -0.71 6.75
N ALA A 28 5.49 -1.68 7.36
CA ALA A 28 4.30 -2.28 6.79
C ALA A 28 3.16 -1.26 6.62
N TYR A 29 2.96 -0.38 7.61
CA TYR A 29 1.93 0.68 7.53
C TYR A 29 2.26 1.69 6.43
N LEU A 30 3.53 2.06 6.29
CA LEU A 30 4.01 2.93 5.22
C LEU A 30 3.69 2.33 3.83
N LEU A 31 4.00 1.05 3.63
CA LEU A 31 3.74 0.33 2.39
C LEU A 31 2.23 0.21 2.09
N GLY A 32 1.41 0.03 3.11
CA GLY A 32 -0.05 0.02 2.96
C GLY A 32 -0.62 1.38 2.55
N PHE A 33 -0.14 2.46 3.15
CA PHE A 33 -0.68 3.80 2.95
C PHE A 33 -0.07 4.53 1.75
N GLU A 34 1.25 4.49 1.55
CA GLU A 34 1.92 5.26 0.49
C GLU A 34 2.19 4.46 -0.79
N ALA A 35 2.07 3.14 -0.77
CA ALA A 35 2.19 2.28 -1.94
C ALA A 35 0.94 1.44 -2.23
N GLY A 36 -0.07 1.52 -1.38
CA GLY A 36 -1.35 0.84 -1.57
C GLY A 36 -1.27 -0.69 -1.53
N LEU A 37 -0.28 -1.28 -0.83
CA LEU A 37 -0.14 -2.73 -0.76
C LEU A 37 -1.22 -3.37 0.12
N ARG A 38 -1.62 -4.59 -0.27
CA ARG A 38 -2.45 -5.46 0.57
C ARG A 38 -1.61 -6.08 1.68
N LEU A 39 -2.24 -6.37 2.81
CA LEU A 39 -1.59 -7.08 3.92
C LEU A 39 -0.94 -8.41 3.47
N SER A 40 -1.63 -9.16 2.60
CA SER A 40 -1.11 -10.41 2.03
C SER A 40 0.10 -10.20 1.09
N GLU A 41 0.21 -9.06 0.45
CA GLU A 41 1.36 -8.73 -0.39
C GLU A 41 2.58 -8.37 0.48
N VAL A 42 2.37 -7.72 1.60
CA VAL A 42 3.43 -7.38 2.56
C VAL A 42 3.96 -8.62 3.29
N CYS A 43 3.05 -9.44 3.86
CA CYS A 43 3.41 -10.55 4.74
C CYS A 43 3.44 -11.92 4.04
N GLY A 44 2.93 -12.04 2.82
CA GLY A 44 2.64 -13.31 2.18
C GLY A 44 1.29 -13.90 2.63
N TYR A 45 0.84 -14.91 1.92
CA TYR A 45 -0.37 -15.65 2.28
C TYR A 45 -0.30 -17.08 1.79
N LYS A 46 -0.05 -18.01 2.72
CA LYS A 46 0.13 -19.44 2.43
C LYS A 46 1.12 -19.62 1.26
N ASP A 47 0.94 -20.62 0.43
CA ASP A 47 1.76 -20.84 -0.78
C ASP A 47 1.27 -20.02 -2.00
N LYS A 48 0.24 -19.19 -1.81
CA LYS A 48 -0.42 -18.45 -2.92
C LYS A 48 0.19 -17.09 -3.19
N ILE A 49 0.67 -16.42 -2.17
CA ILE A 49 1.26 -15.07 -2.28
C ILE A 49 2.55 -15.06 -1.48
N LYS A 50 3.67 -14.85 -2.17
CA LYS A 50 4.98 -14.70 -1.53
C LYS A 50 5.06 -13.34 -0.83
N PRO A 51 5.71 -13.25 0.34
CA PRO A 51 5.90 -11.97 1.01
C PRO A 51 6.79 -11.05 0.19
N LEU A 52 6.58 -9.75 0.34
CA LEU A 52 7.46 -8.74 -0.23
C LEU A 52 8.89 -8.98 0.23
N ASN A 53 9.84 -8.96 -0.68
CA ASN A 53 11.24 -9.19 -0.42
C ASN A 53 12.13 -8.13 -1.12
N LYS A 54 13.42 -8.18 -0.86
CA LYS A 54 14.38 -7.20 -1.40
C LYS A 54 14.39 -7.13 -2.93
N GLY A 55 14.17 -8.25 -3.62
CA GLY A 55 14.15 -8.33 -5.08
C GLY A 55 12.96 -7.63 -5.74
N ASN A 56 11.92 -7.31 -4.96
CA ASN A 56 10.77 -6.56 -5.44
C ASN A 56 11.04 -5.04 -5.50
N ILE A 57 12.11 -4.55 -4.89
CA ILE A 57 12.36 -3.13 -4.66
C ILE A 57 13.39 -2.61 -5.65
N ASP A 58 13.00 -1.65 -6.45
CA ASP A 58 13.90 -0.84 -7.27
C ASP A 58 14.05 0.55 -6.64
N LEU A 59 15.22 0.79 -6.03
CA LEU A 59 15.52 2.07 -5.36
C LEU A 59 15.82 3.18 -6.38
N ASP A 60 16.40 2.85 -7.51
CA ASP A 60 16.82 3.83 -8.53
C ASP A 60 15.63 4.29 -9.36
N ALA A 61 14.78 3.35 -9.77
CA ALA A 61 13.57 3.65 -10.53
C ALA A 61 12.36 3.99 -9.64
N HIS A 62 12.51 3.94 -8.32
CA HIS A 62 11.50 4.32 -7.32
C HIS A 62 10.18 3.58 -7.41
N PHE A 63 10.21 2.28 -7.66
CA PHE A 63 9.01 1.45 -7.67
C PHE A 63 9.18 0.13 -6.90
N ILE A 64 8.03 -0.48 -6.59
CA ILE A 64 7.92 -1.84 -6.05
C ILE A 64 7.21 -2.69 -7.09
N ARG A 65 7.78 -3.84 -7.43
CA ARG A 65 7.15 -4.83 -8.29
C ARG A 65 6.34 -5.81 -7.45
N ILE A 66 5.05 -5.90 -7.70
CA ILE A 66 4.12 -6.78 -6.98
C ILE A 66 3.65 -7.88 -7.93
N LEU A 67 3.80 -9.12 -7.50
CA LEU A 67 3.20 -10.28 -8.13
C LEU A 67 1.86 -10.56 -7.43
N GLY A 68 0.76 -10.28 -8.11
CA GLY A 68 -0.58 -10.48 -7.60
C GLY A 68 -1.10 -11.90 -7.81
N LYS A 69 -2.34 -12.13 -7.38
CA LYS A 69 -3.04 -13.39 -7.58
C LYS A 69 -3.13 -13.73 -9.08
N GLY A 70 -2.83 -14.97 -9.45
CA GLY A 70 -2.85 -15.43 -10.83
C GLY A 70 -1.65 -15.01 -11.67
N GLY A 71 -0.53 -14.62 -11.04
CA GLY A 71 0.72 -14.28 -11.73
C GLY A 71 0.71 -12.91 -12.43
N LYS A 72 -0.29 -12.08 -12.19
CA LYS A 72 -0.35 -10.71 -12.76
C LYS A 72 0.61 -9.80 -12.01
N GLU A 73 1.55 -9.23 -12.74
CA GLU A 73 2.47 -8.23 -12.21
C GLU A 73 1.88 -6.83 -12.30
N ARG A 74 2.18 -6.02 -11.28
CA ARG A 74 1.99 -4.57 -11.32
C ARG A 74 3.15 -3.87 -10.64
N ILE A 75 3.35 -2.62 -10.96
CA ILE A 75 4.29 -1.75 -10.25
C ILE A 75 3.52 -0.71 -9.46
N VAL A 76 4.03 -0.37 -8.29
CA VAL A 76 3.48 0.66 -7.41
C VAL A 76 4.58 1.61 -6.97
N PRO A 77 4.24 2.85 -6.53
CA PRO A 77 5.24 3.80 -6.11
C PRO A 77 6.03 3.30 -4.89
N LEU A 78 7.33 3.55 -4.89
CA LEU A 78 8.15 3.40 -3.69
C LEU A 78 7.96 4.65 -2.82
N PRO A 79 7.54 4.52 -1.54
CA PRO A 79 7.40 5.66 -0.66
C PRO A 79 8.68 6.48 -0.56
N LYS A 80 8.59 7.82 -0.53
CA LYS A 80 9.77 8.69 -0.42
C LYS A 80 10.60 8.42 0.83
N ARG A 81 9.95 7.98 1.90
CA ARG A 81 10.60 7.61 3.17
C ARG A 81 11.24 6.22 3.17
N PHE A 82 11.05 5.44 2.10
CA PHE A 82 11.66 4.13 1.96
C PHE A 82 13.13 4.28 1.55
N ASN A 83 14.02 3.60 2.25
CA ASN A 83 15.45 3.67 2.04
C ASN A 83 16.11 2.28 2.08
N LEU A 84 17.43 2.21 1.96
CA LEU A 84 18.19 0.97 2.00
C LEU A 84 17.99 0.20 3.32
N ASN A 85 17.87 0.88 4.46
CA ASN A 85 17.60 0.22 5.74
C ASN A 85 16.23 -0.47 5.73
N ALA A 86 15.21 0.19 5.18
CA ALA A 86 13.88 -0.39 4.99
C ALA A 86 13.94 -1.61 4.06
N LYS A 87 14.66 -1.51 2.94
CA LYS A 87 14.89 -2.65 2.02
C LYS A 87 15.54 -3.83 2.74
N ASN A 88 16.49 -3.57 3.62
CA ASN A 88 17.21 -4.62 4.36
C ASN A 88 16.34 -5.33 5.42
N MET A 89 15.24 -4.74 5.85
CA MET A 89 14.28 -5.40 6.74
C MET A 89 13.36 -6.41 6.02
N LEU A 90 13.35 -6.43 4.69
CA LEU A 90 12.51 -7.35 3.91
C LEU A 90 13.17 -8.72 3.72
N PRO A 91 12.40 -9.83 3.72
CA PRO A 91 10.99 -9.90 4.10
C PRO A 91 10.77 -9.61 5.59
N LEU A 92 9.63 -9.03 5.96
CA LEU A 92 9.38 -8.63 7.35
C LEU A 92 9.29 -9.80 8.32
N ASN A 93 8.91 -10.99 7.84
CA ASN A 93 8.71 -12.19 8.65
C ASN A 93 7.78 -11.96 9.85
N VAL A 94 6.67 -11.27 9.60
CA VAL A 94 5.61 -11.01 10.56
C VAL A 94 4.33 -11.70 10.10
N PRO A 95 3.68 -12.51 10.95
CA PRO A 95 2.40 -13.11 10.61
C PRO A 95 1.33 -12.03 10.31
N ARG A 96 0.49 -12.30 9.31
CA ARG A 96 -0.59 -11.38 8.90
C ARG A 96 -1.51 -10.99 10.05
N THR A 97 -1.92 -11.97 10.85
CA THR A 97 -2.79 -11.76 12.02
C THR A 97 -2.14 -10.85 13.03
N THR A 98 -0.86 -11.08 13.34
CA THR A 98 -0.09 -10.25 14.27
C THR A 98 -0.02 -8.79 13.81
N LEU A 99 0.26 -8.57 12.53
CA LEU A 99 0.35 -7.22 11.96
C LEU A 99 -1.03 -6.53 11.93
N GLN A 100 -2.08 -7.29 11.55
CA GLN A 100 -3.46 -6.79 11.58
C GLN A 100 -3.89 -6.35 12.97
N ASP A 101 -3.61 -7.18 13.99
CA ASP A 101 -3.98 -6.89 15.38
C ASP A 101 -3.15 -5.72 15.95
N ALA A 102 -1.88 -5.64 15.58
CA ALA A 102 -1.03 -4.52 15.98
C ALA A 102 -1.56 -3.20 15.41
N PHE A 103 -1.92 -3.17 14.13
CA PHE A 103 -2.50 -1.99 13.50
C PHE A 103 -3.82 -1.58 14.15
N LYS A 104 -4.71 -2.54 14.38
CA LYS A 104 -6.00 -2.30 15.06
C LYS A 104 -5.81 -1.70 16.46
N ARG A 105 -4.87 -2.26 17.25
CA ARG A 105 -4.57 -1.76 18.61
C ARG A 105 -4.03 -0.33 18.59
N ILE A 106 -3.09 -0.02 17.71
CA ILE A 106 -2.50 1.33 17.65
C ILE A 106 -3.53 2.35 17.16
N CYS A 107 -4.34 2.03 16.18
CA CYS A 107 -5.42 2.93 15.71
C CYS A 107 -6.44 3.19 16.84
N LYS A 108 -6.83 2.17 17.59
CA LYS A 108 -7.73 2.34 18.74
C LYS A 108 -7.12 3.26 19.80
N ARG A 109 -5.84 3.07 20.11
CA ARG A 109 -5.13 3.87 21.12
C ARG A 109 -4.92 5.32 20.69
N VAL A 110 -4.53 5.56 19.45
CA VAL A 110 -4.12 6.88 18.95
C VAL A 110 -5.29 7.69 18.40
N LEU A 111 -6.22 7.03 17.71
CA LEU A 111 -7.32 7.68 17.00
C LEU A 111 -8.69 7.41 17.65
N GLY A 112 -8.79 6.49 18.60
CA GLY A 112 -10.08 6.01 19.10
C GLY A 112 -10.89 5.20 18.09
N LYS A 113 -10.31 4.87 16.93
CA LYS A 113 -10.98 4.20 15.80
C LYS A 113 -10.60 2.72 15.72
N ASN A 114 -11.58 1.90 15.33
CA ASN A 114 -11.38 0.47 15.06
C ASN A 114 -11.11 0.28 13.56
N LEU A 115 -9.86 0.44 13.14
CA LEU A 115 -9.44 0.35 11.74
C LEU A 115 -8.72 -0.97 11.46
N HIS A 116 -8.88 -1.47 10.23
CA HIS A 116 -8.19 -2.64 9.72
C HIS A 116 -7.05 -2.21 8.78
N PHE A 117 -6.03 -3.06 8.61
CA PHE A 117 -4.89 -2.75 7.73
C PHE A 117 -5.33 -2.35 6.31
N HIS A 118 -6.40 -2.96 5.79
CA HIS A 118 -6.93 -2.62 4.47
C HIS A 118 -7.39 -1.15 4.34
N THR A 119 -7.71 -0.51 5.45
CA THR A 119 -8.04 0.92 5.50
C THR A 119 -6.88 1.81 5.03
N LEU A 120 -5.62 1.38 5.22
CA LEU A 120 -4.45 2.08 4.69
C LEU A 120 -4.49 2.16 3.17
N ARG A 121 -4.78 1.04 2.53
CA ARG A 121 -4.92 0.98 1.07
C ARG A 121 -6.12 1.78 0.55
N HIS A 122 -7.21 1.80 1.27
CA HIS A 122 -8.34 2.70 0.96
C HIS A 122 -7.92 4.16 1.09
N GLY A 123 -7.14 4.52 2.09
CA GLY A 123 -6.55 5.84 2.26
C GLY A 123 -5.67 6.24 1.08
N PHE A 124 -4.80 5.33 0.59
CA PHE A 124 -4.00 5.53 -0.61
C PHE A 124 -4.88 5.91 -1.82
N GLY A 125 -5.88 5.08 -2.13
CA GLY A 125 -6.77 5.34 -3.27
C GLY A 125 -7.57 6.64 -3.12
N SER A 126 -8.09 6.92 -1.93
CA SER A 126 -8.86 8.14 -1.63
C SER A 126 -8.00 9.40 -1.74
N LEU A 127 -6.75 9.35 -1.28
CA LEU A 127 -5.85 10.49 -1.34
C LEU A 127 -5.47 10.82 -2.80
N LEU A 128 -5.18 9.79 -3.60
CA LEU A 128 -4.93 9.97 -5.05
C LEU A 128 -6.15 10.56 -5.76
N ALA A 129 -7.35 10.05 -5.48
CA ALA A 129 -8.59 10.57 -6.06
C ALA A 129 -8.85 12.02 -5.63
N GLY A 130 -8.64 12.35 -4.36
CA GLY A 130 -8.78 13.70 -3.83
C GLY A 130 -7.79 14.71 -4.42
N LYS A 131 -6.65 14.23 -4.92
CA LYS A 131 -5.66 15.03 -5.66
C LYS A 131 -5.89 15.04 -7.18
N GLY A 132 -7.07 14.57 -7.62
CA GLY A 132 -7.48 14.62 -9.02
C GLY A 132 -6.78 13.61 -9.93
N ARG A 133 -6.20 12.55 -9.36
CA ARG A 133 -5.60 11.48 -10.19
C ARG A 133 -6.70 10.74 -10.95
N PRO A 134 -6.52 10.47 -12.24
CA PRO A 134 -7.50 9.72 -13.04
C PRO A 134 -7.81 8.35 -12.43
N LEU A 135 -9.08 7.96 -12.45
CA LEU A 135 -9.52 6.69 -11.87
C LEU A 135 -8.79 5.48 -12.44
N HIS A 136 -8.51 5.48 -13.75
CA HIS A 136 -7.79 4.37 -14.39
C HIS A 136 -6.35 4.21 -13.91
N GLU A 137 -5.66 5.31 -13.57
CA GLU A 137 -4.32 5.26 -12.99
C GLU A 137 -4.37 4.68 -11.56
N ILE A 138 -5.34 5.12 -10.76
CA ILE A 138 -5.56 4.59 -9.41
C ILE A 138 -5.83 3.09 -9.46
N GLN A 139 -6.70 2.66 -10.37
CA GLN A 139 -7.04 1.26 -10.56
C GLN A 139 -5.84 0.42 -11.02
N LEU A 140 -4.99 0.96 -11.89
CA LEU A 140 -3.75 0.33 -12.33
C LEU A 140 -2.81 0.09 -11.14
N LEU A 141 -2.54 1.13 -10.33
CA LEU A 141 -1.69 1.04 -9.15
C LEU A 141 -2.27 0.09 -8.09
N MET A 142 -3.58 0.10 -7.90
CA MET A 142 -4.25 -0.78 -6.95
C MET A 142 -4.42 -2.22 -7.47
N GLY A 143 -4.22 -2.50 -8.76
CA GLY A 143 -4.35 -3.84 -9.32
C GLY A 143 -5.76 -4.40 -9.16
N HIS A 144 -6.78 -3.62 -9.48
CA HIS A 144 -8.16 -4.08 -9.52
C HIS A 144 -8.37 -4.91 -10.79
N SER A 145 -8.70 -6.20 -10.62
CA SER A 145 -8.85 -7.16 -11.72
C SER A 145 -10.14 -7.02 -12.54
N ARG A 146 -11.06 -6.16 -12.12
CA ARG A 146 -12.33 -5.90 -12.81
C ARG A 146 -12.29 -4.59 -13.57
N LEU A 147 -11.56 -4.58 -14.67
CA LEU A 147 -11.78 -3.62 -15.73
C LEU A 147 -11.94 -4.41 -17.04
N ASP A 148 -13.17 -4.67 -17.38
CA ASP A 148 -13.59 -5.18 -18.69
C ASP A 148 -13.40 -4.14 -19.81
N THR A 149 -12.44 -3.24 -19.67
CA THR A 149 -12.15 -2.22 -20.66
C THR A 149 -10.68 -2.25 -21.04
N THR A 150 -10.33 -3.20 -21.87
CA THR A 150 -9.02 -3.35 -22.50
C THR A 150 -8.57 -2.08 -23.23
N GLY A 151 -9.47 -1.16 -23.54
CA GLY A 151 -9.19 0.09 -24.25
C GLY A 151 -8.62 1.23 -23.38
N ILE A 152 -8.90 1.26 -22.07
CA ILE A 152 -8.49 2.37 -21.20
C ILE A 152 -7.01 2.26 -20.79
N TYR A 153 -6.46 1.04 -20.72
CA TYR A 153 -5.07 0.79 -20.34
C TYR A 153 -4.03 1.04 -21.42
N LEU A 154 -4.44 1.14 -22.69
CA LEU A 154 -3.52 1.38 -23.80
C LEU A 154 -2.81 2.74 -23.73
N HIS A 155 -3.29 3.67 -22.92
CA HIS A 155 -2.75 5.02 -22.78
C HIS A 155 -2.15 5.32 -21.39
N ALA A 156 -2.25 4.42 -20.41
CA ALA A 156 -1.65 4.62 -19.09
C ALA A 156 -0.17 4.24 -19.12
N ASN A 157 0.71 5.21 -19.00
CA ASN A 157 2.14 4.98 -18.77
C ASN A 157 2.36 4.68 -17.28
N PRO A 158 2.72 3.43 -16.88
CA PRO A 158 2.91 3.10 -15.47
C PRO A 158 3.98 3.92 -14.78
N LYS A 159 5.04 4.32 -15.48
CA LYS A 159 6.12 5.17 -14.92
C LYS A 159 5.59 6.55 -14.58
N GLU A 160 4.82 7.16 -15.46
CA GLU A 160 4.21 8.47 -15.23
C GLU A 160 3.20 8.42 -14.07
N ALA A 161 2.37 7.38 -13.99
CA ALA A 161 1.44 7.19 -12.89
C ALA A 161 2.16 7.05 -11.54
N ILE A 162 3.31 6.37 -11.50
CA ILE A 162 4.15 6.24 -10.29
C ILE A 162 4.72 7.58 -9.86
N GLU A 163 5.34 8.33 -10.77
CA GLU A 163 5.92 9.64 -10.47
C GLU A 163 4.86 10.59 -9.91
N LYS A 164 3.73 10.70 -10.59
CA LYS A 164 2.61 11.54 -10.15
C LYS A 164 1.97 11.08 -8.85
N ALA A 165 1.91 9.77 -8.59
CA ALA A 165 1.43 9.25 -7.31
C ALA A 165 2.40 9.59 -6.16
N ARG A 166 3.72 9.56 -6.41
CA ARG A 166 4.73 9.94 -5.42
C ARG A 166 4.68 11.42 -5.04
N GLU A 167 4.24 12.30 -5.94
CA GLU A 167 4.07 13.74 -5.65
C GLU A 167 2.94 14.01 -4.64
N VAL A 168 2.01 13.08 -4.46
CA VAL A 168 0.87 13.20 -3.54
C VAL A 168 1.29 12.97 -2.09
N PHE A 169 2.35 12.22 -1.86
CA PHE A 169 2.91 11.85 -0.56
C PHE A 169 4.30 12.52 -0.33
#